data_df83060491c852830a57630c6c4e48b2
#
_entry.id   df83060491c852830a57630c6c4e48b2
#
_cell.length_a   1.000
_cell.length_b   1.000
_cell.length_c   1.000
_cell.angle_alpha   90.00
_cell.angle_beta   90.00
_cell.angle_gamma   90.00
#
_symmetry.space_group_name_H-M   'P 1'
#
loop_
_entity.id
_entity.type
_entity.pdbx_description
1 polymer ?
#
loop_
_entity_poly.entity_id
_entity_poly.type
_entity_poly.pdbx_seq_one_letter_code
_entity_poly.pdbx_strand_id
1 'polypeptide(L)'
;MLLINGSVLGAMVDLIHAIAEFLNLFFAGVLAGEELVICYGVRTVVTVLDQRPQIELRHALIRKLRALEPAIFILTALSGLAAMSLDGTGAGFRLRCFATLCLLIWVVITLFGTIPIKKDTLAWRPDAPPTDWKVLLRRWERFDIARCWAAVISFAFLVAAVGMG
;
A
#
# COMPACT_ATOMS: atom_id res chain seq x y z
N MET A 1 -31.28 30.90 -17.27
CA MET A 1 -31.30 29.43 -17.25
C MET A 1 -29.90 28.82 -17.43
N LEU A 2 -29.03 29.31 -18.31
CA LEU A 2 -27.64 28.84 -18.50
C LEU A 2 -26.71 29.00 -17.26
N LEU A 3 -26.87 30.10 -16.51
CA LEU A 3 -26.02 30.38 -15.33
C LEU A 3 -26.30 29.45 -14.14
N ILE A 4 -27.54 28.96 -13.98
CA ILE A 4 -27.92 28.02 -12.94
C ILE A 4 -27.31 26.63 -13.22
N ASN A 5 -27.22 26.22 -14.48
CA ASN A 5 -26.57 24.95 -14.86
C ASN A 5 -25.05 24.93 -14.59
N GLY A 6 -24.38 26.07 -14.75
CA GLY A 6 -22.93 26.19 -14.48
C GLY A 6 -22.59 26.05 -13.00
N SER A 7 -23.40 26.67 -12.11
CA SER A 7 -23.17 26.57 -10.66
C SER A 7 -23.46 25.16 -10.11
N VAL A 8 -24.49 24.49 -10.61
CA VAL A 8 -24.81 23.11 -10.23
C VAL A 8 -23.72 22.14 -10.71
N LEU A 9 -23.22 22.31 -11.92
CA LEU A 9 -22.14 21.50 -12.46
C LEU A 9 -20.83 21.68 -11.66
N GLY A 10 -20.49 22.93 -11.29
CA GLY A 10 -19.34 23.22 -10.43
C GLY A 10 -19.44 22.51 -9.09
N ALA A 11 -20.59 22.68 -8.38
CA ALA A 11 -20.83 22.02 -7.10
C ALA A 11 -20.77 20.48 -7.19
N MET A 12 -21.19 19.88 -8.31
CA MET A 12 -21.05 18.44 -8.53
C MET A 12 -19.60 18.01 -8.69
N VAL A 13 -18.79 18.78 -9.43
CA VAL A 13 -17.36 18.49 -9.60
C VAL A 13 -16.63 18.58 -8.27
N ASP A 14 -16.90 19.62 -7.48
CA ASP A 14 -16.31 19.81 -6.15
C ASP A 14 -16.68 18.65 -5.19
N LEU A 15 -17.92 18.19 -5.24
CA LEU A 15 -18.36 17.03 -4.45
C LEU A 15 -17.65 15.74 -4.86
N ILE A 16 -17.53 15.49 -6.16
CA ILE A 16 -16.83 14.31 -6.68
C ILE A 16 -15.34 14.35 -6.29
N HIS A 17 -14.72 15.53 -6.36
CA HIS A 17 -13.33 15.71 -5.94
C HIS A 17 -13.17 15.42 -4.45
N ALA A 18 -14.01 15.99 -3.59
CA ALA A 18 -13.97 15.73 -2.15
C ALA A 18 -14.16 14.24 -1.80
N ILE A 19 -15.06 13.53 -2.51
CA ILE A 19 -15.26 12.09 -2.35
C ILE A 19 -14.01 11.32 -2.79
N ALA A 20 -13.41 11.67 -3.94
CA ALA A 20 -12.20 11.02 -4.42
C ALA A 20 -11.01 11.21 -3.46
N GLU A 21 -10.84 12.42 -2.91
CA GLU A 21 -9.85 12.73 -1.89
C GLU A 21 -10.05 11.90 -0.62
N PHE A 22 -11.27 11.88 -0.11
CA PHE A 22 -11.61 11.10 1.08
C PHE A 22 -11.30 9.62 0.90
N LEU A 23 -11.75 9.04 -0.23
CA LEU A 23 -11.50 7.62 -0.54
C LEU A 23 -10.00 7.35 -0.69
N ASN A 24 -9.26 8.25 -1.32
CA ASN A 24 -7.81 8.11 -1.48
C ASN A 24 -7.10 8.13 -0.13
N LEU A 25 -7.41 9.09 0.75
CA LEU A 25 -6.85 9.14 2.10
C LEU A 25 -7.23 7.90 2.92
N PHE A 26 -8.49 7.48 2.85
CA PHE A 26 -8.96 6.32 3.58
C PHE A 26 -8.20 5.06 3.18
N PHE A 27 -8.13 4.74 1.88
CA PHE A 27 -7.46 3.54 1.41
C PHE A 27 -5.93 3.61 1.55
N ALA A 28 -5.32 4.78 1.36
CA ALA A 28 -3.90 4.96 1.62
C ALA A 28 -3.55 4.79 3.10
N GLY A 29 -4.42 5.29 4.00
CA GLY A 29 -4.27 5.08 5.44
C GLY A 29 -4.42 3.61 5.85
N VAL A 30 -5.38 2.89 5.25
CA VAL A 30 -5.54 1.44 5.45
C VAL A 30 -4.31 0.68 4.95
N LEU A 31 -3.78 1.02 3.76
CA LEU A 31 -2.57 0.41 3.21
C LEU A 31 -1.35 0.65 4.12
N ALA A 32 -1.12 1.90 4.54
CA ALA A 32 -0.02 2.25 5.44
C ALA A 32 -0.14 1.56 6.80
N GLY A 33 -1.35 1.49 7.35
CA GLY A 33 -1.64 0.81 8.62
C GLY A 33 -1.41 -0.69 8.55
N GLU A 34 -1.85 -1.34 7.48
CA GLU A 34 -1.64 -2.77 7.25
C GLU A 34 -0.14 -3.09 7.14
N GLU A 35 0.61 -2.32 6.36
CA GLU A 35 2.06 -2.47 6.22
C GLU A 35 2.80 -2.29 7.56
N LEU A 36 2.40 -1.30 8.38
CA LEU A 36 2.97 -1.09 9.72
C LEU A 36 2.71 -2.29 10.64
N VAL A 37 1.48 -2.79 10.68
CA VAL A 37 1.11 -3.94 11.52
C VAL A 37 1.88 -5.19 11.09
N ILE A 38 2.01 -5.45 9.81
CA ILE A 38 2.77 -6.60 9.31
C ILE A 38 4.25 -6.44 9.63
N CYS A 39 4.83 -5.27 9.34
CA CYS A 39 6.26 -5.04 9.47
C CYS A 39 6.73 -5.06 10.94
N TYR A 40 6.01 -4.42 11.85
CA TYR A 40 6.44 -4.23 13.24
C TYR A 40 5.67 -5.09 14.25
N GLY A 41 4.43 -5.47 13.95
CA GLY A 41 3.62 -6.33 14.81
C GLY A 41 3.80 -7.82 14.50
N VAL A 42 3.27 -8.24 13.37
CA VAL A 42 3.20 -9.67 13.01
C VAL A 42 4.60 -10.29 12.87
N ARG A 43 5.54 -9.60 12.20
CA ARG A 43 6.89 -10.09 11.99
C ARG A 43 7.61 -10.39 13.31
N THR A 44 7.50 -9.51 14.29
CA THR A 44 8.16 -9.66 15.59
C THR A 44 7.70 -10.93 16.29
N VAL A 45 6.40 -11.23 16.23
CA VAL A 45 5.83 -12.47 16.81
C VAL A 45 6.27 -13.71 16.03
N VAL A 46 6.28 -13.61 14.69
CA VAL A 46 6.64 -14.76 13.83
C VAL A 46 8.11 -15.17 14.02
N THR A 47 9.01 -14.22 14.26
CA THR A 47 10.46 -14.52 14.39
C THR A 47 10.85 -15.23 15.68
N VAL A 48 10.00 -15.22 16.72
CA VAL A 48 10.26 -15.95 17.98
C VAL A 48 9.75 -17.39 17.95
N LEU A 49 9.03 -17.79 16.90
CA LEU A 49 8.53 -19.15 16.73
C LEU A 49 9.62 -20.10 16.25
N ASP A 50 9.48 -21.39 16.62
CA ASP A 50 10.29 -22.47 16.06
C ASP A 50 10.09 -22.58 14.52
N GLN A 51 11.03 -23.25 13.84
CA GLN A 51 11.08 -23.37 12.39
C GLN A 51 9.73 -23.76 11.75
N ARG A 52 9.14 -24.88 12.21
CA ARG A 52 7.91 -25.41 11.62
C ARG A 52 6.71 -24.46 11.78
N PRO A 53 6.32 -24.02 13.00
CA PRO A 53 5.20 -23.08 13.16
C PRO A 53 5.47 -21.73 12.49
N GLN A 54 6.73 -21.29 12.41
CA GLN A 54 7.09 -20.07 11.69
C GLN A 54 6.75 -20.15 10.20
N ILE A 55 7.09 -21.26 9.54
CA ILE A 55 6.82 -21.45 8.10
C ILE A 55 5.33 -21.65 7.85
N GLU A 56 4.65 -22.44 8.68
CA GLU A 56 3.20 -22.68 8.60
C GLU A 56 2.40 -21.36 8.71
N LEU A 57 2.78 -20.52 9.68
CA LEU A 57 2.13 -19.22 9.85
C LEU A 57 2.38 -18.28 8.64
N ARG A 58 3.61 -18.25 8.10
CA ARG A 58 3.90 -17.48 6.87
C ARG A 58 3.07 -17.97 5.68
N HIS A 59 2.90 -19.28 5.51
CA HIS A 59 2.03 -19.83 4.48
C HIS A 59 0.58 -19.38 4.65
N ALA A 60 0.07 -19.38 5.89
CA ALA A 60 -1.29 -18.92 6.17
C ALA A 60 -1.46 -17.43 5.86
N LEU A 61 -0.51 -16.58 6.28
CA LEU A 61 -0.52 -15.14 6.01
C LEU A 61 -0.47 -14.85 4.50
N ILE A 62 0.46 -15.47 3.75
CA ILE A 62 0.57 -15.28 2.30
C ILE A 62 -0.77 -15.62 1.62
N ARG A 63 -1.38 -16.76 1.98
CA ARG A 63 -2.66 -17.17 1.40
C ARG A 63 -3.81 -16.23 1.73
N LYS A 64 -3.87 -15.73 2.97
CA LYS A 64 -4.95 -14.83 3.42
C LYS A 64 -4.82 -13.42 2.84
N LEU A 65 -3.60 -12.89 2.77
CA LEU A 65 -3.35 -11.53 2.30
C LEU A 65 -3.23 -11.41 0.78
N ARG A 66 -3.14 -12.54 0.07
CA ARG A 66 -2.93 -12.58 -1.39
C ARG A 66 -3.91 -11.74 -2.20
N ALA A 67 -5.16 -11.63 -1.77
CA ALA A 67 -6.19 -10.84 -2.44
C ALA A 67 -6.38 -9.47 -1.79
N LEU A 68 -6.15 -9.36 -0.49
CA LEU A 68 -6.41 -8.14 0.28
C LEU A 68 -5.42 -7.02 -0.07
N GLU A 69 -4.11 -7.31 -0.05
CA GLU A 69 -3.07 -6.32 -0.40
C GLU A 69 -3.31 -5.67 -1.78
N PRO A 70 -3.49 -6.46 -2.89
CA PRO A 70 -3.76 -5.87 -4.19
C PRO A 70 -5.08 -5.11 -4.26
N ALA A 71 -6.12 -5.55 -3.56
CA ALA A 71 -7.41 -4.87 -3.56
C ALA A 71 -7.30 -3.48 -2.94
N ILE A 72 -6.67 -3.36 -1.76
CA ILE A 72 -6.47 -2.07 -1.08
C ILE A 72 -5.60 -1.16 -1.97
N PHE A 73 -4.51 -1.69 -2.54
CA PHE A 73 -3.64 -0.93 -3.43
C PHE A 73 -4.39 -0.39 -4.66
N ILE A 74 -5.19 -1.22 -5.33
CA ILE A 74 -5.96 -0.81 -6.51
C ILE A 74 -6.95 0.31 -6.16
N LEU A 75 -7.64 0.19 -5.04
CA LEU A 75 -8.56 1.23 -4.57
C LEU A 75 -7.82 2.54 -4.24
N THR A 76 -6.65 2.45 -3.60
CA THR A 76 -5.78 3.61 -3.36
C THR A 76 -5.34 4.27 -4.66
N ALA A 77 -4.89 3.48 -5.64
CA ALA A 77 -4.41 4.00 -6.90
C ALA A 77 -5.54 4.65 -7.75
N LEU A 78 -6.69 3.98 -7.84
CA LEU A 78 -7.83 4.50 -8.61
C LEU A 78 -8.39 5.78 -8.01
N SER A 79 -8.59 5.84 -6.69
CA SER A 79 -9.06 7.05 -6.00
C SER A 79 -8.04 8.18 -6.08
N GLY A 80 -6.73 7.86 -6.01
CA GLY A 80 -5.66 8.84 -6.19
C GLY A 80 -5.61 9.45 -7.60
N LEU A 81 -5.74 8.61 -8.63
CA LEU A 81 -5.84 9.08 -10.02
C LEU A 81 -7.08 9.94 -10.25
N ALA A 82 -8.22 9.55 -9.67
CA ALA A 82 -9.45 10.34 -9.76
C ALA A 82 -9.27 11.72 -9.11
N ALA A 83 -8.70 11.78 -7.89
CA ALA A 83 -8.42 13.05 -7.21
C ALA A 83 -7.46 13.92 -8.03
N MET A 84 -6.33 13.36 -8.51
CA MET A 84 -5.35 14.08 -9.34
C MET A 84 -5.92 14.62 -10.64
N SER A 85 -6.89 13.93 -11.27
CA SER A 85 -7.50 14.38 -12.53
C SER A 85 -8.40 15.59 -12.36
N LEU A 86 -8.82 15.87 -11.14
CA LEU A 86 -9.68 17.01 -10.77
C LEU A 86 -8.90 18.13 -10.09
N ASP A 87 -7.65 17.88 -9.69
CA ASP A 87 -6.76 18.88 -9.10
C ASP A 87 -6.31 19.93 -10.12
N GLY A 88 -6.13 21.17 -9.64
CA GLY A 88 -5.36 22.19 -10.35
C GLY A 88 -3.84 21.97 -10.22
N THR A 89 -3.04 22.87 -10.81
CA THR A 89 -1.56 22.83 -10.77
C THR A 89 -0.98 23.49 -9.51
N GLY A 90 -1.50 23.17 -8.33
CA GLY A 90 -1.12 23.77 -7.05
C GLY A 90 -0.05 23.00 -6.27
N ALA A 91 0.16 23.41 -5.02
CA ALA A 91 1.03 22.70 -4.08
C ALA A 91 0.48 21.31 -3.76
N GLY A 92 -0.84 21.18 -3.58
CA GLY A 92 -1.52 19.90 -3.35
C GLY A 92 -1.24 18.89 -4.47
N PHE A 93 -1.37 19.30 -5.73
CA PHE A 93 -1.06 18.44 -6.87
C PHE A 93 0.39 17.89 -6.84
N ARG A 94 1.38 18.74 -6.54
CA ARG A 94 2.78 18.31 -6.44
C ARG A 94 2.98 17.26 -5.35
N LEU A 95 2.35 17.44 -4.20
CA LEU A 95 2.40 16.47 -3.11
C LEU A 95 1.75 15.13 -3.48
N ARG A 96 0.64 15.15 -4.22
CA ARG A 96 0.04 13.92 -4.77
C ARG A 96 0.94 13.23 -5.78
N CYS A 97 1.69 13.98 -6.59
CA CYS A 97 2.70 13.39 -7.49
C CYS A 97 3.79 12.66 -6.70
N PHE A 98 4.30 13.25 -5.59
CA PHE A 98 5.26 12.56 -4.71
C PHE A 98 4.67 11.34 -4.03
N ALA A 99 3.42 11.43 -3.55
CA ALA A 99 2.70 10.28 -2.99
C ALA A 99 2.59 9.14 -4.01
N THR A 100 2.20 9.46 -5.24
CA THR A 100 2.09 8.48 -6.33
C THR A 100 3.45 7.85 -6.67
N LEU A 101 4.53 8.63 -6.67
CA LEU A 101 5.89 8.09 -6.85
C LEU A 101 6.26 7.09 -5.75
N CYS A 102 5.92 7.38 -4.48
CA CYS A 102 6.13 6.43 -3.38
C CYS A 102 5.32 5.14 -3.56
N LEU A 103 4.07 5.22 -4.05
CA LEU A 103 3.25 4.05 -4.37
C LEU A 103 3.84 3.25 -5.54
N LEU A 104 4.41 3.89 -6.56
CA LEU A 104 5.12 3.21 -7.64
C LEU A 104 6.34 2.45 -7.12
N ILE A 105 7.12 3.05 -6.21
CA ILE A 105 8.25 2.39 -5.55
C ILE A 105 7.75 1.16 -4.78
N TRP A 106 6.65 1.29 -4.04
CA TRP A 106 5.99 0.18 -3.34
C TRP A 106 5.65 -0.97 -4.29
N VAL A 107 5.05 -0.67 -5.46
CA VAL A 107 4.72 -1.69 -6.50
C VAL A 107 5.97 -2.36 -7.03
N VAL A 108 7.00 -1.61 -7.38
CA VAL A 108 8.26 -2.16 -7.91
C VAL A 108 8.88 -3.12 -6.90
N ILE A 109 8.96 -2.73 -5.62
CA ILE A 109 9.49 -3.60 -4.55
C ILE A 109 8.61 -4.84 -4.40
N THR A 110 7.28 -4.70 -4.50
CA THR A 110 6.34 -5.83 -4.40
C THR A 110 6.55 -6.82 -5.53
N LEU A 111 6.57 -6.36 -6.78
CA LEU A 111 6.65 -7.22 -7.96
C LEU A 111 8.00 -7.92 -8.08
N PHE A 112 9.09 -7.20 -7.87
CA PHE A 112 10.45 -7.71 -8.10
C PHE A 112 11.14 -8.22 -6.82
N GLY A 113 10.71 -7.76 -5.66
CA GLY A 113 11.28 -8.15 -4.37
C GLY A 113 10.45 -9.18 -3.62
N THR A 114 9.21 -8.83 -3.29
CA THR A 114 8.40 -9.61 -2.33
C THR A 114 7.71 -10.81 -2.99
N ILE A 115 7.11 -10.65 -4.17
CA ILE A 115 6.33 -11.73 -4.83
C ILE A 115 7.20 -12.96 -5.16
N PRO A 116 8.42 -12.84 -5.71
CA PRO A 116 9.26 -14.01 -5.95
C PRO A 116 9.52 -14.81 -4.67
N ILE A 117 9.89 -14.12 -3.58
CA ILE A 117 10.19 -14.77 -2.30
C ILE A 117 8.93 -15.41 -1.70
N LYS A 118 7.75 -14.74 -1.78
CA LYS A 118 6.46 -15.32 -1.34
C LYS A 118 6.14 -16.62 -2.10
N LYS A 119 6.40 -16.67 -3.42
CA LYS A 119 6.21 -17.90 -4.23
C LYS A 119 7.14 -19.02 -3.80
N ASP A 120 8.43 -18.72 -3.63
CA ASP A 120 9.40 -19.70 -3.18
C ASP A 120 9.05 -20.23 -1.78
N THR A 121 8.68 -19.34 -0.86
CA THR A 121 8.27 -19.70 0.51
C THR A 121 7.09 -20.67 0.52
N LEU A 122 6.09 -20.50 -0.34
CA LEU A 122 4.93 -21.39 -0.43
C LEU A 122 5.29 -22.82 -0.88
N ALA A 123 6.43 -22.99 -1.56
CA ALA A 123 6.92 -24.29 -1.99
C ALA A 123 7.71 -25.03 -0.90
N TRP A 124 8.07 -24.36 0.19
CA TRP A 124 8.87 -24.98 1.26
C TRP A 124 8.07 -26.01 2.06
N ARG A 125 8.76 -27.10 2.45
CA ARG A 125 8.21 -28.06 3.41
C ARG A 125 8.52 -27.55 4.82
N PRO A 126 7.51 -27.40 5.72
CA PRO A 126 7.74 -26.89 7.07
C PRO A 126 8.75 -27.72 7.87
N ASP A 127 8.78 -29.04 7.64
CA ASP A 127 9.68 -29.95 8.34
C ASP A 127 11.11 -30.00 7.76
N ALA A 128 11.27 -29.58 6.49
CA ALA A 128 12.54 -29.62 5.76
C ALA A 128 12.66 -28.44 4.77
N PRO A 129 12.78 -27.20 5.27
CA PRO A 129 12.99 -26.04 4.39
C PRO A 129 14.40 -26.07 3.77
N PRO A 130 14.63 -25.29 2.71
CA PRO A 130 15.97 -25.12 2.13
C PRO A 130 16.98 -24.65 3.16
N THR A 131 18.25 -24.98 2.99
CA THR A 131 19.32 -24.62 3.97
C THR A 131 19.50 -23.11 4.11
N ASP A 132 19.15 -22.34 3.09
CA ASP A 132 19.26 -20.87 3.02
C ASP A 132 17.96 -20.12 3.39
N TRP A 133 16.91 -20.81 3.86
CA TRP A 133 15.61 -20.20 4.16
C TRP A 133 15.68 -18.96 5.05
N LYS A 134 16.58 -18.93 6.04
CA LYS A 134 16.78 -17.76 6.91
C LYS A 134 17.38 -16.58 6.17
N VAL A 135 18.20 -16.81 5.15
CA VAL A 135 18.78 -15.75 4.31
C VAL A 135 17.68 -15.13 3.44
N LEU A 136 16.84 -15.98 2.83
CA LEU A 136 15.70 -15.52 2.03
C LEU A 136 14.69 -14.74 2.87
N LEU A 137 14.42 -15.18 4.12
CA LEU A 137 13.55 -14.43 5.03
C LEU A 137 14.12 -13.06 5.39
N ARG A 138 15.42 -12.94 5.70
CA ARG A 138 16.05 -11.62 5.96
C ARG A 138 15.98 -10.70 4.74
N ARG A 139 16.10 -11.25 3.53
CA ARG A 139 15.94 -10.48 2.29
C ARG A 139 14.49 -9.99 2.13
N TRP A 140 13.52 -10.87 2.37
CA TRP A 140 12.10 -10.50 2.37
C TRP A 140 11.81 -9.38 3.38
N GLU A 141 12.29 -9.50 4.60
CA GLU A 141 12.12 -8.50 5.65
C GLU A 141 12.64 -7.11 5.28
N ARG A 142 13.74 -7.03 4.54
CA ARG A 142 14.27 -5.76 4.03
C ARG A 142 13.32 -5.11 3.01
N PHE A 143 12.73 -5.92 2.14
CA PHE A 143 11.74 -5.44 1.17
C PHE A 143 10.45 -4.99 1.87
N ASP A 144 9.98 -5.73 2.86
CA ASP A 144 8.79 -5.35 3.64
C ASP A 144 9.00 -4.02 4.39
N ILE A 145 10.19 -3.79 4.98
CA ILE A 145 10.52 -2.51 5.61
C ILE A 145 10.49 -1.37 4.57
N ALA A 146 11.08 -1.56 3.41
CA ALA A 146 11.10 -0.55 2.36
C ALA A 146 9.68 -0.25 1.84
N ARG A 147 8.85 -1.27 1.66
CA ARG A 147 7.43 -1.13 1.30
C ARG A 147 6.64 -0.36 2.36
N CYS A 148 6.80 -0.75 3.62
CA CYS A 148 6.13 -0.10 4.75
C CYS A 148 6.42 1.40 4.74
N TRP A 149 7.68 1.80 4.64
CA TRP A 149 8.03 3.22 4.61
C TRP A 149 7.55 3.92 3.33
N ALA A 150 7.56 3.26 2.19
CA ALA A 150 7.00 3.82 0.96
C ALA A 150 5.49 4.12 1.11
N ALA A 151 4.71 3.22 1.72
CA ALA A 151 3.30 3.42 1.97
C ALA A 151 3.04 4.54 3.01
N VAL A 152 3.79 4.56 4.12
CA VAL A 152 3.66 5.58 5.17
C VAL A 152 4.01 6.97 4.66
N ILE A 153 5.11 7.11 3.89
CA ILE A 153 5.53 8.39 3.31
C ILE A 153 4.50 8.85 2.26
N SER A 154 3.98 7.92 1.44
CA SER A 154 2.91 8.24 0.50
C SER A 154 1.69 8.79 1.22
N PHE A 155 1.23 8.11 2.27
CA PHE A 155 0.09 8.59 3.08
C PHE A 155 0.35 9.96 3.70
N ALA A 156 1.56 10.22 4.23
CA ALA A 156 1.92 11.52 4.79
C ALA A 156 1.85 12.65 3.75
N PHE A 157 2.32 12.40 2.50
CA PHE A 157 2.19 13.37 1.42
C PHE A 157 0.73 13.62 1.03
N LEU A 158 -0.13 12.59 1.04
CA LEU A 158 -1.56 12.77 0.75
C LEU A 158 -2.26 13.59 1.83
N VAL A 159 -1.97 13.37 3.10
CA VAL A 159 -2.49 14.19 4.20
C VAL A 159 -2.06 15.65 4.05
N ALA A 160 -0.77 15.87 3.74
CA ALA A 160 -0.25 17.21 3.51
C ALA A 160 -0.88 17.89 2.27
N ALA A 161 -1.18 17.12 1.22
CA ALA A 161 -1.83 17.62 0.01
C ALA A 161 -3.22 18.18 0.29
N VAL A 162 -4.04 17.48 1.09
CA VAL A 162 -5.37 17.94 1.49
C VAL A 162 -5.30 19.20 2.36
N GLY A 163 -4.27 19.32 3.20
CA GLY A 163 -4.09 20.53 4.03
C GLY A 163 -3.62 21.77 3.27
N MET A 164 -3.20 21.63 1.98
CA MET A 164 -2.69 22.71 1.13
C MET A 164 -3.58 23.02 -0.09
N GLY A 165 -4.67 22.29 -0.26
CA GLY A 165 -5.70 22.53 -1.29
C GLY A 165 -6.85 23.29 -0.70
#